data_d91f9d536a88df2fe59da47f783bff9d
#
_entry.id   d91f9d536a88df2fe59da47f783bff9d
#
_cell.length_a   1.000
_cell.length_b   1.000
_cell.length_c   1.000
_cell.angle_alpha   90.00
_cell.angle_beta   90.00
_cell.angle_gamma   90.00
#
_symmetry.space_group_name_H-M   'P 1'
#
loop_
_entity.id
_entity.type
_entity.pdbx_description
1 polymer ?
#
loop_
_entity_poly.entity_id
_entity_poly.type
_entity_poly.pdbx_seq_one_letter_code
_entity_poly.pdbx_strand_id
1 'polypeptide(L)'
;MKAVRFVPAVAAAVAIMLAAPALADPDTDFDKQINSYGIYGPHDYNPYLAKIACRRLGEGVDPDAAASAHFLEKNLPRGTSQVQTYQFLGSAISFYCPDLAPKLQNIPAR
;
A
#
# COMPACT_ATOMS: atom_id res chain seq x y z
N MET A 1 -13.88 -9.43 -53.39
CA MET A 1 -13.75 -9.07 -52.92
C MET A 1 -13.39 -8.95 -52.05
N LYS A 2 -13.25 -8.86 -51.87
CA LYS A 2 -12.78 -8.56 -51.21
C LYS A 2 -12.58 -8.55 -50.17
N ALA A 3 -12.43 -8.53 -49.92
CA ALA A 3 -12.29 -8.39 -48.96
C ALA A 3 -11.62 -8.41 -48.21
N VAL A 4 -11.55 -8.37 -47.92
CA VAL A 4 -10.90 -8.37 -47.17
C VAL A 4 -10.22 -7.87 -46.56
N ARG A 5 -10.17 -7.56 -46.46
CA ARG A 5 -9.45 -7.07 -46.00
C ARG A 5 -9.38 -6.73 -44.95
N PHE A 6 -9.42 -6.47 -44.34
CA PHE A 6 -9.37 -6.05 -43.31
C PHE A 6 -8.90 -6.50 -42.39
N VAL A 7 -8.77 -6.69 -42.07
CA VAL A 7 -8.41 -7.29 -41.23
C VAL A 7 -7.45 -6.98 -40.53
N PRO A 8 -6.87 -6.72 -40.79
CA PRO A 8 -5.76 -6.50 -40.28
C PRO A 8 -5.64 -5.66 -39.16
N ALA A 9 -6.09 -4.72 -39.21
CA ALA A 9 -5.88 -3.79 -38.25
C ALA A 9 -5.99 -4.24 -36.88
N VAL A 10 -6.64 -5.15 -36.73
CA VAL A 10 -6.83 -5.61 -35.52
C VAL A 10 -5.73 -5.92 -34.70
N ALA A 11 -4.85 -6.54 -35.21
CA ALA A 11 -3.76 -6.96 -34.46
C ALA A 11 -3.07 -5.89 -33.73
N ALA A 12 -3.04 -4.83 -34.31
CA ALA A 12 -2.30 -3.79 -33.73
C ALA A 12 -2.76 -3.40 -32.37
N ALA A 13 -3.95 -3.35 -32.21
CA ALA A 13 -4.42 -2.88 -30.99
C ALA A 13 -4.00 -3.71 -29.85
N VAL A 14 -3.92 -4.90 -30.08
CA VAL A 14 -3.60 -5.76 -29.03
C VAL A 14 -2.27 -5.52 -28.49
N ALA A 15 -1.38 -5.32 -29.32
CA ALA A 15 -0.04 -5.14 -28.88
C ALA A 15 0.06 -4.05 -27.89
N ILE A 16 -0.68 -3.08 -28.09
CA ILE A 16 -0.57 -1.99 -27.23
C ILE A 16 -0.97 -2.30 -25.88
N MET A 17 -1.90 -3.07 -25.72
CA MET A 17 -2.34 -3.33 -24.46
C MET A 17 -1.34 -3.92 -23.65
N LEU A 18 -0.57 -4.72 -24.22
CA LEU A 18 0.39 -5.39 -23.47
C LEU A 18 1.42 -4.55 -22.89
N ALA A 19 1.60 -3.47 -23.44
CA ALA A 19 2.66 -2.68 -22.95
C ALA A 19 2.32 -2.06 -21.66
N ALA A 20 1.12 -1.97 -21.42
CA ALA A 20 0.80 -1.26 -20.32
C ALA A 20 1.25 -1.69 -19.03
N PRO A 21 1.31 -2.81 -18.77
CA PRO A 21 1.52 -3.17 -17.50
C PRO A 21 2.66 -2.99 -16.80
N ALA A 22 3.36 -2.26 -17.11
CA ALA A 22 4.47 -2.10 -16.37
C ALA A 22 4.02 -1.70 -15.07
N LEU A 23 3.38 -2.48 -14.38
CA LEU A 23 2.90 -2.09 -13.18
C LEU A 23 3.88 -1.98 -12.15
N ALA A 24 3.86 -0.97 -11.43
CA ALA A 24 4.74 -0.82 -10.34
C ALA A 24 4.38 -1.84 -9.32
N ASP A 25 5.32 -2.38 -8.69
CA ASP A 25 5.11 -3.28 -7.59
C ASP A 25 4.57 -2.47 -6.42
N PRO A 26 3.42 -2.78 -5.88
CA PRO A 26 2.88 -2.01 -4.78
C PRO A 26 3.81 -1.93 -3.59
N ASP A 27 4.55 -2.97 -3.34
CA ASP A 27 5.47 -2.96 -2.21
C ASP A 27 6.59 -1.96 -2.43
N THR A 28 7.07 -1.82 -3.65
CA THR A 28 8.09 -0.84 -3.95
C THR A 28 7.54 0.56 -3.79
N ASP A 29 6.34 0.79 -4.24
CA ASP A 29 5.73 2.10 -4.11
C ASP A 29 5.46 2.44 -2.65
N PHE A 30 5.06 1.45 -1.88
CA PHE A 30 4.85 1.65 -0.45
C PHE A 30 6.16 2.06 0.21
N ASP A 31 7.25 1.37 -0.11
CA ASP A 31 8.55 1.71 0.46
C ASP A 31 8.94 3.14 0.12
N LYS A 32 8.69 3.56 -1.10
CA LYS A 32 9.03 4.93 -1.48
C LYS A 32 8.23 5.91 -0.65
N GLN A 33 6.97 5.59 -0.42
CA GLN A 33 6.11 6.50 0.33
C GLN A 33 6.59 6.64 1.77
N ILE A 34 6.87 5.54 2.45
CA ILE A 34 7.26 5.65 3.84
C ILE A 34 8.67 6.18 3.99
N ASN A 35 9.53 5.95 3.00
CA ASN A 35 10.85 6.53 3.03
C ASN A 35 10.76 8.06 2.99
N SER A 36 9.74 8.58 2.33
CA SER A 36 9.55 10.03 2.30
C SER A 36 9.18 10.57 3.67
N TYR A 37 8.74 9.73 4.58
CA TYR A 37 8.47 10.15 5.94
C TYR A 37 9.67 9.91 6.85
N GLY A 38 10.74 9.38 6.31
CA GLY A 38 11.92 9.09 7.11
C GLY A 38 11.93 7.71 7.73
N ILE A 39 11.08 6.81 7.25
CA ILE A 39 11.04 5.46 7.79
C ILE A 39 11.75 4.54 6.81
N TYR A 40 12.82 3.90 7.27
CA TYR A 40 13.61 3.03 6.43
C TYR A 40 13.70 1.64 7.05
N GLY A 41 14.13 0.69 6.30
CA GLY A 41 14.29 -0.66 6.82
C GLY A 41 14.68 -1.62 5.72
N PRO A 42 14.83 -2.89 6.05
CA PRO A 42 15.15 -3.90 5.06
C PRO A 42 14.09 -3.93 3.98
N HIS A 43 14.53 -4.30 2.77
CA HIS A 43 13.72 -4.18 1.59
C HIS A 43 12.30 -4.71 1.71
N ASP A 44 12.08 -5.85 2.22
CA ASP A 44 10.75 -6.42 2.27
C ASP A 44 10.05 -6.31 3.60
N TYR A 45 10.73 -5.78 4.59
CA TYR A 45 10.17 -5.80 5.94
C TYR A 45 8.98 -4.88 6.12
N ASN A 46 9.10 -3.65 5.67
CA ASN A 46 8.02 -2.69 5.91
C ASN A 46 6.73 -3.02 5.16
N PRO A 47 6.78 -3.47 3.91
CA PRO A 47 5.56 -3.93 3.27
C PRO A 47 4.93 -5.12 3.99
N TYR A 48 5.75 -6.03 4.49
CA TYR A 48 5.27 -7.17 5.24
C TYR A 48 4.57 -6.69 6.52
N LEU A 49 5.19 -5.78 7.24
CA LEU A 49 4.62 -5.25 8.46
C LEU A 49 3.30 -4.51 8.17
N ALA A 50 3.25 -3.79 7.06
CA ALA A 50 2.04 -3.06 6.69
C ALA A 50 0.88 -4.02 6.44
N LYS A 51 1.17 -5.14 5.81
CA LYS A 51 0.14 -6.13 5.53
C LYS A 51 -0.35 -6.77 6.80
N ILE A 52 0.55 -6.99 7.75
CA ILE A 52 0.15 -7.52 9.05
C ILE A 52 -0.74 -6.52 9.77
N ALA A 53 -0.38 -5.24 9.73
CA ALA A 53 -1.18 -4.22 10.39
C ALA A 53 -2.60 -4.20 9.79
N CYS A 54 -2.71 -4.30 8.47
CA CYS A 54 -4.00 -4.35 7.82
C CYS A 54 -4.81 -5.55 8.30
N ARG A 55 -4.17 -6.70 8.40
CA ARG A 55 -4.87 -7.90 8.82
C ARG A 55 -5.36 -7.76 10.26
N ARG A 56 -4.51 -7.28 11.14
CA ARG A 56 -4.89 -7.13 12.54
C ARG A 56 -6.07 -6.18 12.69
N LEU A 57 -6.04 -5.09 11.96
CA LEU A 57 -7.11 -4.10 12.04
C LEU A 57 -8.40 -4.66 11.43
N GLY A 58 -8.28 -5.35 10.31
CA GLY A 58 -9.45 -5.90 9.63
C GLY A 58 -10.11 -7.05 10.37
N GLU A 59 -9.30 -7.82 11.10
CA GLU A 59 -9.84 -8.96 11.84
C GLU A 59 -10.24 -8.61 13.25
N GLY A 60 -10.05 -7.38 13.65
CA GLY A 60 -10.45 -6.97 14.99
C GLY A 60 -9.46 -7.28 16.09
N VAL A 61 -8.29 -7.78 15.75
CA VAL A 61 -7.24 -7.99 16.74
C VAL A 61 -6.87 -6.63 17.32
N ASP A 62 -6.77 -5.64 16.45
CA ASP A 62 -6.62 -4.26 16.87
C ASP A 62 -7.99 -3.62 16.68
N PRO A 63 -8.64 -3.21 17.73
CA PRO A 63 -10.00 -2.67 17.60
C PRO A 63 -10.04 -1.31 16.93
N ASP A 64 -8.96 -0.58 16.93
CA ASP A 64 -8.95 0.75 16.32
C ASP A 64 -7.54 1.12 15.86
N ALA A 65 -7.42 2.29 15.28
CA ALA A 65 -6.14 2.74 14.74
C ALA A 65 -5.11 2.96 15.84
N ALA A 66 -5.53 3.37 17.01
CA ALA A 66 -4.58 3.58 18.10
C ALA A 66 -3.94 2.27 18.53
N ALA A 67 -4.70 1.20 18.55
CA ALA A 67 -4.14 -0.11 18.87
C ALA A 67 -3.17 -0.57 17.80
N SER A 68 -3.51 -0.32 16.53
CA SER A 68 -2.61 -0.65 15.44
C SER A 68 -1.32 0.15 15.54
N ALA A 69 -1.43 1.42 15.87
CA ALA A 69 -0.24 2.26 16.02
C ALA A 69 0.65 1.73 17.15
N HIS A 70 0.04 1.27 18.20
CA HIS A 70 0.80 0.73 19.34
C HIS A 70 1.57 -0.54 18.90
N PHE A 71 0.92 -1.39 18.13
CA PHE A 71 1.60 -2.55 17.58
C PHE A 71 2.76 -2.12 16.68
N LEU A 72 2.54 -1.12 15.84
CA LEU A 72 3.57 -0.66 14.93
C LEU A 72 4.76 -0.04 15.67
N GLU A 73 4.50 0.67 16.75
CA GLU A 73 5.58 1.28 17.51
C GLU A 73 6.59 0.25 17.99
N LYS A 74 6.12 -0.94 18.26
CA LYS A 74 7.00 -1.99 18.75
C LYS A 74 7.77 -2.68 17.64
N ASN A 75 7.37 -2.44 16.40
CA ASN A 75 7.95 -3.14 15.28
C ASN A 75 8.64 -2.25 14.25
N LEU A 76 8.47 -0.95 14.35
CA LEU A 76 9.17 -0.02 13.48
C LEU A 76 10.54 0.31 14.07
N PRO A 77 11.41 0.92 13.29
CA PRO A 77 12.74 1.21 13.79
C PRO A 77 12.70 2.05 15.05
N ARG A 78 13.65 1.82 15.91
CA ARG A 78 13.74 2.56 17.14
C ARG A 78 13.88 4.03 16.81
N GLY A 79 13.18 4.89 17.52
CA GLY A 79 13.23 6.30 17.25
C GLY A 79 12.14 6.79 16.30
N THR A 80 11.32 5.90 15.78
CA THR A 80 10.21 6.31 14.94
C THR A 80 9.23 7.10 15.80
N SER A 81 8.87 8.29 15.35
CA SER A 81 7.98 9.13 16.13
C SER A 81 6.54 8.68 16.03
N GLN A 82 5.69 9.19 16.88
CA GLN A 82 4.27 8.86 16.79
C GLN A 82 3.67 9.35 15.49
N VAL A 83 4.07 10.53 15.04
CA VAL A 83 3.58 11.04 13.76
C VAL A 83 3.97 10.09 12.64
N GLN A 84 5.23 9.65 12.63
CA GLN A 84 5.68 8.72 11.61
C GLN A 84 4.93 7.39 11.67
N THR A 85 4.62 6.93 12.88
CA THR A 85 3.88 5.69 13.05
C THR A 85 2.50 5.80 12.43
N TYR A 86 1.81 6.91 12.64
CA TYR A 86 0.49 7.09 12.02
C TYR A 86 0.61 7.33 10.52
N GLN A 87 1.68 7.93 10.05
CA GLN A 87 1.91 8.05 8.61
C GLN A 87 2.11 6.68 7.99
N PHE A 88 2.83 5.82 8.68
CA PHE A 88 3.02 4.45 8.22
C PHE A 88 1.66 3.75 8.16
N LEU A 89 0.87 3.85 9.21
CA LEU A 89 -0.43 3.19 9.26
C LEU A 89 -1.35 3.71 8.14
N GLY A 90 -1.37 5.00 7.94
CA GLY A 90 -2.20 5.58 6.89
C GLY A 90 -1.79 5.07 5.51
N SER A 91 -0.49 4.97 5.26
CA SER A 91 0.00 4.45 4.00
C SER A 91 -0.30 2.97 3.87
N ALA A 92 -0.16 2.21 4.95
CA ALA A 92 -0.47 0.80 4.93
C ALA A 92 -1.92 0.57 4.52
N ILE A 93 -2.82 1.33 5.10
CA ILE A 93 -4.24 1.21 4.80
C ILE A 93 -4.50 1.61 3.35
N SER A 94 -3.92 2.72 2.94
CA SER A 94 -4.14 3.20 1.59
C SER A 94 -3.65 2.22 0.54
N PHE A 95 -2.53 1.58 0.78
CA PHE A 95 -1.95 0.67 -0.20
C PHE A 95 -2.52 -0.74 -0.15
N TYR A 96 -2.86 -1.22 1.03
CA TYR A 96 -3.17 -2.65 1.18
C TYR A 96 -4.57 -2.96 1.68
N CYS A 97 -5.24 -2.01 2.32
CA CYS A 97 -6.58 -2.27 2.85
C CYS A 97 -7.43 -0.99 2.88
N PRO A 98 -7.61 -0.37 1.71
CA PRO A 98 -8.29 0.93 1.67
C PRO A 98 -9.70 0.93 2.22
N ASP A 99 -10.35 -0.20 2.26
CA ASP A 99 -11.68 -0.29 2.85
C ASP A 99 -11.66 -0.03 4.35
N LEU A 100 -10.49 -0.07 4.98
CA LEU A 100 -10.40 0.21 6.39
C LEU A 100 -10.10 1.68 6.70
N ALA A 101 -10.07 2.51 5.66
CA ALA A 101 -9.80 3.93 5.86
C ALA A 101 -10.67 4.61 6.91
N PRO A 102 -11.95 4.26 7.04
CA PRO A 102 -12.74 4.91 8.08
C PRO A 102 -12.20 4.75 9.49
N LYS A 103 -11.42 3.70 9.73
CA LYS A 103 -10.89 3.48 11.05
C LYS A 103 -9.82 4.50 11.42
N LEU A 104 -9.29 5.22 10.43
CA LEU A 104 -8.32 6.25 10.72
C LEU A 104 -8.96 7.51 11.29
N GLN A 105 -10.26 7.63 11.21
CA GLN A 105 -10.91 8.83 11.66
C GLN A 105 -10.94 8.97 13.17
N ASN A 106 -10.62 7.92 13.87
CA ASN A 106 -10.65 7.97 15.31
C ASN A 106 -9.26 8.13 15.93
N ILE A 107 -8.32 8.61 15.16
CA ILE A 107 -6.98 8.81 15.65
C ILE A 107 -6.99 9.99 16.61
N PRO A 108 -6.42 9.86 17.79
CA PRO A 108 -6.40 10.94 18.74
C PRO A 108 -5.62 12.12 18.20
N ALA A 109 -6.06 13.29 18.54
CA ALA A 109 -5.37 14.47 18.09
C ALA A 109 -4.09 14.57 18.87
N ARG A 110 -3.10 15.13 18.27
CA ARG A 110 -1.90 15.16 19.01
C ARG A 110 -1.08 16.28 18.62
#